data_3a3eb829583c830cbbdd974232136b1b
#
_entry.id   3a3eb829583c830cbbdd974232136b1b
#
_cell.length_a   1.000
_cell.length_b   1.000
_cell.length_c   1.000
_cell.angle_alpha   90.00
_cell.angle_beta   90.00
_cell.angle_gamma   90.00
#
_symmetry.space_group_name_H-M   'P 1'
#
loop_
_entity.id
_entity.type
_entity.pdbx_description
1 polymer ?
#
loop_
_entity_poly.entity_id
_entity_poly.type
_entity_poly.pdbx_seq_one_letter_code
_entity_poly.pdbx_strand_id
1 'polypeptide(L)' 'MIPLNCLPIGKKAKVKELISEGTVRRRMLDLGLITDTVIEALQRSPCGDPIAYNIRGAVIALRSEEASKILVEAM' A
#
# COMPACT_ATOMS: atom_id res chain seq x y z
N MET A 1 -7.91 -11.70 0.60
CA MET A 1 -7.17 -10.47 0.29
C MET A 1 -7.98 -9.26 0.70
N ILE A 2 -7.31 -8.22 1.13
CA ILE A 2 -7.96 -6.96 1.53
C ILE A 2 -7.30 -5.79 0.80
N PRO A 3 -8.00 -4.66 0.64
CA PRO A 3 -7.36 -3.44 0.16
C PRO A 3 -6.31 -2.97 1.17
N LEU A 4 -5.22 -2.39 0.67
CA LEU A 4 -4.12 -1.97 1.53
C LEU A 4 -4.56 -0.95 2.59
N ASN A 5 -5.50 -0.07 2.26
CA ASN A 5 -5.99 0.93 3.20
C ASN A 5 -6.79 0.32 4.36
N CYS A 6 -7.12 -0.96 4.28
CA CYS A 6 -7.77 -1.68 5.37
C CYS A 6 -6.77 -2.38 6.30
N LEU A 7 -5.48 -2.35 5.96
CA LEU A 7 -4.44 -2.96 6.79
C LEU A 7 -4.25 -2.13 8.06
N PRO A 8 -4.40 -2.74 9.26
CA PRO A 8 -4.20 -2.00 10.51
C PRO A 8 -2.77 -1.48 10.65
N ILE A 9 -2.64 -0.33 11.28
CA ILE A 9 -1.33 0.26 11.57
C ILE A 9 -0.49 -0.71 12.41
N GLY A 10 0.76 -0.86 12.03
CA GLY A 10 1.69 -1.78 12.69
C GLY A 10 1.68 -3.20 12.13
N LYS A 11 0.78 -3.48 11.19
CA LYS A 11 0.71 -4.82 10.58
C LYS A 11 1.42 -4.83 9.24
N LYS A 12 1.83 -6.03 8.83
CA LYS A 12 2.51 -6.28 7.55
C LYS A 12 1.62 -7.12 6.65
N ALA A 13 1.80 -6.95 5.35
CA ALA A 13 1.08 -7.71 4.34
C ALA A 13 1.93 -7.83 3.09
N LYS A 14 1.56 -8.78 2.22
CA LYS A 14 2.21 -8.95 0.91
C LYS A 14 1.28 -8.46 -0.18
N VAL A 15 1.83 -7.73 -1.14
CA VAL A 15 1.08 -7.31 -2.33
C VAL A 15 0.69 -8.53 -3.15
N LYS A 16 -0.57 -8.63 -3.53
CA LYS A 16 -1.06 -9.71 -4.38
C LYS A 16 -1.54 -9.21 -5.73
N GLU A 17 -2.17 -8.04 -5.77
CA GLU A 17 -2.71 -7.54 -7.04
C GLU A 17 -2.82 -6.01 -7.01
N LEU A 18 -2.59 -5.39 -8.16
CA LEU A 18 -2.85 -3.98 -8.38
C LEU A 18 -4.07 -3.84 -9.28
N ILE A 19 -5.11 -3.18 -8.80
CA ILE A 19 -6.34 -2.97 -9.57
C ILE A 19 -6.27 -1.71 -10.39
N SER A 20 -5.42 -0.76 -9.99
CA SER A 20 -5.27 0.51 -10.70
C SER A 20 -4.72 0.32 -12.11
N GLU A 21 -5.03 1.28 -12.97
CA GLU A 21 -4.65 1.24 -14.38
C GLU A 21 -3.90 2.52 -14.78
N GLY A 22 -3.30 2.48 -15.99
CA GLY A 22 -2.65 3.64 -16.57
C GLY A 22 -1.45 4.14 -15.77
N THR A 23 -1.36 5.46 -15.62
CA THR A 23 -0.22 6.10 -14.97
C THR A 23 -0.15 5.77 -13.48
N VAL A 24 -1.30 5.57 -12.83
CA VAL A 24 -1.34 5.21 -11.41
C VAL A 24 -0.71 3.84 -11.20
N ARG A 25 -1.06 2.87 -12.04
CA ARG A 25 -0.47 1.53 -11.98
C ARG A 25 1.04 1.59 -12.20
N ARG A 26 1.47 2.36 -13.17
CA ARG A 26 2.89 2.51 -13.47
C ARG A 26 3.63 3.11 -12.28
N ARG A 27 3.06 4.12 -11.65
CA ARG A 27 3.64 4.73 -10.45
C ARG A 27 3.78 3.70 -9.33
N MET A 28 2.76 2.87 -9.12
CA MET A 28 2.81 1.84 -8.08
C MET A 28 3.92 0.83 -8.35
N LEU A 29 4.07 0.41 -9.59
CA LEU A 29 5.14 -0.51 -9.98
C LEU A 29 6.52 0.13 -9.80
N ASP A 30 6.65 1.41 -10.14
CA ASP A 30 7.90 2.15 -9.96
C ASP A 30 8.28 2.28 -8.49
N LEU A 31 7.29 2.33 -7.59
CA LEU A 31 7.51 2.35 -6.15
C LEU A 31 7.90 0.97 -5.60
N GLY A 32 7.87 -0.06 -6.43
CA GLY A 32 8.26 -1.40 -6.03
C GLY A 32 7.11 -2.27 -5.54
N LEU A 33 5.86 -1.89 -5.86
CA LEU A 33 4.67 -2.64 -5.43
C LEU A 33 4.39 -3.81 -6.37
N ILE A 34 5.31 -4.75 -6.42
CA ILE A 34 5.16 -5.96 -7.21
C ILE A 34 4.64 -7.09 -6.34
N THR A 35 4.21 -8.19 -6.97
CA THR A 35 3.66 -9.36 -6.26
C THR A 35 4.65 -9.84 -5.18
N ASP A 36 4.11 -10.13 -4.00
CA ASP A 36 4.83 -10.61 -2.82
C ASP A 36 5.75 -9.58 -2.15
N THR A 37 5.72 -8.33 -2.58
CA THR A 37 6.40 -7.26 -1.85
C THR A 37 5.76 -7.09 -0.48
N VAL A 38 6.58 -7.05 0.57
CA VAL A 38 6.08 -6.85 1.94
C VAL A 38 5.90 -5.35 2.18
N ILE A 39 4.73 -5.00 2.68
CA ILE A 39 4.38 -3.63 3.05
C ILE A 39 3.99 -3.60 4.53
N GLU A 40 4.43 -2.58 5.22
CA GLU A 40 4.02 -2.36 6.61
C GLU A 40 3.29 -1.03 6.73
N ALA A 41 2.12 -1.03 7.36
CA ALA A 41 1.41 0.20 7.65
C ALA A 41 2.04 0.86 8.87
N LEU A 42 2.59 2.06 8.69
CA LEU A 42 3.36 2.73 9.74
C LEU A 42 2.53 3.72 10.53
N GLN A 43 1.84 4.61 9.83
CA GLN A 43 1.19 5.73 10.49
C GLN A 43 0.11 6.31 9.59
N ARG A 44 -1.00 6.70 10.23
CA ARG A 44 -2.08 7.42 9.54
C ARG A 44 -1.98 8.88 9.98
N SER A 45 -2.15 9.81 9.04
CA SER A 45 -2.14 11.22 9.40
C SER A 45 -3.34 11.56 10.28
N PRO A 46 -3.31 12.67 11.03
CA PRO A 46 -4.42 13.04 11.92
C PRO A 46 -5.78 13.12 11.22
N CYS A 47 -5.78 13.46 9.93
CA CYS A 47 -7.00 13.52 9.13
C CYS A 47 -7.40 12.16 8.56
N GLY A 48 -6.61 11.12 8.79
CA GLY A 48 -6.88 9.79 8.25
C GLY A 48 -6.27 9.55 6.87
N ASP A 49 -5.75 10.57 6.21
CA ASP A 49 -5.21 10.49 4.87
C ASP A 49 -4.13 11.57 4.70
N PRO A 50 -2.97 11.27 4.10
CA PRO A 50 -2.54 9.96 3.62
C PRO A 50 -2.07 9.03 4.73
N ILE A 51 -1.80 7.78 4.36
CA ILE A 51 -1.25 6.76 5.26
C ILE A 51 0.21 6.51 4.84
N ALA A 52 1.11 6.47 5.82
CA ALA A 52 2.51 6.17 5.55
C ALA A 52 2.75 4.66 5.62
N TYR A 53 3.43 4.13 4.61
CA TYR A 53 3.78 2.72 4.53
C TYR A 53 5.29 2.56 4.35
N ASN A 54 5.82 1.48 4.90
CA ASN A 54 7.18 1.06 4.61
C ASN A 54 7.12 0.06 3.46
N ILE A 55 7.71 0.44 2.33
CA ILE A 55 7.73 -0.37 1.12
C ILE A 55 9.19 -0.54 0.73
N ARG A 56 9.70 -1.77 0.88
CA ARG A 56 11.09 -2.10 0.53
C ARG A 56 12.12 -1.18 1.19
N GLY A 57 11.87 -0.82 2.44
CA GLY A 57 12.77 0.03 3.20
C GLY A 57 12.57 1.53 3.01
N ALA A 58 11.66 1.94 2.15
CA ALA A 58 11.34 3.35 1.93
C ALA A 58 9.99 3.68 2.56
N VAL A 59 9.90 4.84 3.20
CA VAL A 59 8.64 5.32 3.76
C VAL A 59 7.93 6.13 2.67
N ILE A 60 6.76 5.66 2.29
CA ILE A 60 5.98 6.26 1.20
C ILE A 60 4.56 6.55 1.70
N ALA A 61 4.09 7.77 1.45
CA ALA A 61 2.72 8.16 1.79
C ALA A 61 1.79 7.88 0.61
N LEU A 62 0.73 7.13 0.85
CA LEU A 62 -0.28 6.84 -0.16
C LEU A 62 -1.63 7.33 0.33
N ARG A 63 -2.40 7.92 -0.58
CA ARG A 63 -3.77 8.29 -0.27
C ARG A 63 -4.64 7.05 -0.20
N SER A 64 -5.70 7.11 0.60
CA SER A 64 -6.61 5.98 0.77
C SER A 64 -7.18 5.48 -0.55
N GLU A 65 -7.51 6.38 -1.47
CA GLU A 65 -8.03 5.99 -2.79
C GLU A 65 -6.99 5.24 -3.61
N GLU A 66 -5.71 5.57 -3.46
CA GLU A 66 -4.64 4.83 -4.13
C GLU A 66 -4.43 3.47 -3.47
N ALA A 67 -4.38 3.45 -2.14
CA ALA A 67 -4.18 2.22 -1.39
C ALA A 67 -5.35 1.24 -1.56
N SER A 68 -6.56 1.73 -1.77
CA SER A 68 -7.73 0.87 -1.99
C SER A 68 -7.62 0.04 -3.26
N LYS A 69 -6.76 0.43 -4.17
CA LYS A 69 -6.52 -0.28 -5.45
C LYS A 69 -5.38 -1.28 -5.36
N ILE A 70 -4.81 -1.45 -4.19
CA ILE A 70 -3.74 -2.42 -3.95
C ILE A 70 -4.30 -3.51 -3.06
N LEU A 71 -4.39 -4.73 -3.58
CA LEU A 71 -4.88 -5.86 -2.80
C LEU A 71 -3.71 -6.57 -2.15
N VAL A 72 -3.81 -6.81 -0.85
CA VAL A 72 -2.76 -7.42 -0.07
C VAL A 72 -3.29 -8.60 0.74
N GLU A 73 -2.37 -9.49 1.11
CA GLU A 73 -2.67 -10.59 2.01
C GLU A 73 -1.92 -10.35 3.32
N ALA A 74 -2.66 -10.28 4.42
CA ALA A 74 -2.08 -10.05 5.73
C ALA A 74 -1.15 -11.19 6.13
N MET A 75 -0.04 -10.82 6.72
CA MET A 75 0.96 -11.80 7.19
C MET A 75 0.65 -12.26 8.61
#